data_82b9043e1d9912d51b4a307e890c2df8
#
_entry.id   82b9043e1d9912d51b4a307e890c2df8
#
_cell.length_a   1.000
_cell.length_b   1.000
_cell.length_c   1.000
_cell.angle_alpha   90.00
_cell.angle_beta   90.00
_cell.angle_gamma   90.00
#
_symmetry.space_group_name_H-M   'P 1'
#
loop_
_entity.id
_entity.type
_entity.pdbx_description
1 polymer ?
#
loop_
_entity_poly.entity_id
_entity_poly.type
_entity_poly.pdbx_seq_one_letter_code
_entity_poly.pdbx_strand_id
1 'polypeptide(L)'
;MLERDFQRKVIKTIKERLPGCIVLKTDPTYIQGLPDLLILYHYKSAALEVKASLKARRRPNQKFYIDKMNKMAWAFFICPQNCKEVLDEVCRALKA
;
A
#
# COMPACT_ATOMS: atom_id res chain seq x y z
N MET A 1 -7.13 10.18 -13.41
CA MET A 1 -6.04 10.50 -12.47
C MET A 1 -4.84 9.60 -12.76
N LEU A 2 -3.66 10.18 -12.82
CA LEU A 2 -2.44 9.39 -13.01
C LEU A 2 -2.14 8.59 -11.74
N GLU A 3 -1.54 7.41 -11.92
CA GLU A 3 -1.19 6.54 -10.79
C GLU A 3 -0.30 7.25 -9.77
N ARG A 4 0.70 8.02 -10.23
CA ARG A 4 1.59 8.77 -9.32
C ARG A 4 0.85 9.84 -8.53
N ASP A 5 -0.17 10.46 -9.10
CA ASP A 5 -0.97 11.47 -8.40
C ASP A 5 -1.85 10.81 -7.35
N PHE A 6 -2.40 9.65 -7.67
CA PHE A 6 -3.16 8.85 -6.71
C PHE A 6 -2.25 8.36 -5.58
N GLN A 7 -1.05 7.87 -5.89
CA GLN A 7 -0.08 7.46 -4.88
C GLN A 7 0.23 8.60 -3.92
N ARG A 8 0.41 9.81 -4.44
CA ARG A 8 0.69 10.99 -3.62
C ARG A 8 -0.46 11.28 -2.65
N LYS A 9 -1.71 11.15 -3.12
CA LYS A 9 -2.89 11.32 -2.27
C LYS A 9 -2.97 10.25 -1.19
N VAL A 10 -2.67 9.01 -1.54
CA VAL A 10 -2.66 7.89 -0.58
C VAL A 10 -1.65 8.16 0.53
N ILE A 11 -0.43 8.55 0.17
CA ILE A 11 0.62 8.84 1.14
C ILE A 11 0.18 9.97 2.08
N LYS A 12 -0.39 11.04 1.53
CA LYS A 12 -0.86 12.17 2.33
C LYS A 12 -1.92 11.74 3.33
N THR A 13 -2.91 10.98 2.88
CA THR A 13 -3.98 10.50 3.73
C THR A 13 -3.46 9.60 4.85
N ILE A 14 -2.54 8.69 4.53
CA ILE A 14 -1.93 7.82 5.53
C ILE A 14 -1.22 8.63 6.61
N LYS A 15 -0.43 9.62 6.21
CA LYS A 15 0.29 10.47 7.17
C LYS A 15 -0.64 11.28 8.06
N GLU A 16 -1.78 11.70 7.54
CA GLU A 16 -2.79 12.41 8.32
C GLU A 16 -3.50 11.48 9.31
N ARG A 17 -3.79 10.25 8.90
CA ARG A 17 -4.54 9.29 9.72
C ARG A 17 -3.66 8.54 10.72
N LEU A 18 -2.37 8.41 10.44
CA LEU A 18 -1.41 7.71 11.30
C LEU A 18 -0.25 8.65 11.64
N PRO A 19 -0.48 9.66 12.50
CA PRO A 19 0.57 10.62 12.85
C PRO A 19 1.82 9.91 13.41
N GLY A 20 2.97 10.27 12.88
CA GLY A 20 4.23 9.64 13.28
C GLY A 20 4.61 8.39 12.51
N CYS A 21 3.78 7.93 11.58
CA CYS A 21 4.12 6.78 10.76
C CYS A 21 5.27 7.12 9.80
N ILE A 22 5.94 6.07 9.33
CA ILE A 22 6.94 6.19 8.27
C ILE A 22 6.38 5.51 7.03
N VAL A 23 6.37 6.23 5.91
CA VAL A 23 5.96 5.68 4.62
C VAL A 23 7.20 5.61 3.74
N LEU A 24 7.55 4.41 3.32
CA LEU A 24 8.70 4.15 2.46
C LEU A 24 8.22 3.77 1.06
N LYS A 25 8.89 4.30 0.05
CA LYS A 25 8.69 3.85 -1.34
C LYS A 25 9.72 2.77 -1.61
N THR A 26 9.26 1.64 -2.16
CA THR A 26 10.17 0.53 -2.46
C THR A 26 10.89 0.77 -3.78
N ASP A 27 12.05 0.15 -3.91
CA ASP A 27 12.86 0.25 -5.13
C ASP A 27 12.59 -0.96 -6.04
N PRO A 28 11.92 -0.76 -7.19
CA PRO A 28 11.61 -1.86 -8.10
C PRO A 28 12.85 -2.45 -8.78
N THR A 29 13.99 -1.76 -8.72
CA THR A 29 15.24 -2.29 -9.29
C THR A 29 15.92 -3.26 -8.36
N TYR A 30 15.59 -3.23 -7.06
CA TYR A 30 16.14 -4.16 -6.08
C TYR A 30 15.40 -5.50 -6.11
N ILE A 31 14.08 -5.46 -5.93
CA ILE A 31 13.22 -6.65 -6.06
C ILE A 31 12.01 -6.26 -6.89
N GLN A 32 11.85 -6.91 -8.04
CA GLN A 32 10.69 -6.64 -8.89
C GLN A 32 9.42 -7.23 -8.28
N GLY A 33 8.35 -6.45 -8.32
CA GLY A 33 7.04 -6.90 -7.87
C GLY A 33 6.71 -6.62 -6.42
N LEU A 34 7.65 -6.02 -5.66
CA LEU A 34 7.30 -5.56 -4.31
C LEU A 34 6.21 -4.49 -4.38
N PRO A 35 5.31 -4.44 -3.38
CA PRO A 35 4.36 -3.34 -3.28
C PRO A 35 5.07 -1.99 -3.23
N ASP A 36 4.47 -0.96 -3.83
CA ASP A 36 5.07 0.37 -3.96
C ASP A 36 5.40 1.03 -2.64
N LEU A 37 4.55 0.82 -1.64
CA LEU A 37 4.64 1.52 -0.36
C LEU A 37 4.74 0.53 0.79
N LEU A 38 5.59 0.86 1.75
CA LEU A 38 5.66 0.15 3.03
C LEU A 38 5.38 1.17 4.13
N ILE A 39 4.42 0.86 5.01
CA ILE A 39 4.00 1.74 6.09
C ILE A 39 4.42 1.11 7.42
N LEU A 40 5.15 1.87 8.21
CA LEU A 40 5.55 1.47 9.55
C LEU A 40 4.86 2.35 10.58
N TYR A 41 4.16 1.74 11.53
CA TYR A 41 3.46 2.47 12.58
C TYR A 41 3.47 1.64 13.86
N HIS A 42 4.06 2.17 14.92
CA HIS A 42 4.30 1.43 16.16
C HIS A 42 5.11 0.17 15.84
N TYR A 43 4.66 -1.01 16.24
CA TYR A 43 5.35 -2.27 15.96
C TYR A 43 4.72 -3.04 14.80
N LYS A 44 3.94 -2.35 13.95
CA LYS A 44 3.17 -2.96 12.88
C LYS A 44 3.54 -2.38 11.54
N SER A 45 3.28 -3.14 10.49
CA SER A 45 3.55 -2.70 9.14
C SER A 45 2.45 -3.13 8.17
N ALA A 46 2.32 -2.36 7.10
CA ALA A 46 1.43 -2.67 6.00
C ALA A 46 2.10 -2.31 4.69
N ALA A 47 1.73 -2.99 3.62
CA ALA A 47 2.26 -2.74 2.29
C ALA A 47 1.12 -2.48 1.33
N LEU A 48 1.30 -1.52 0.42
CA LEU A 48 0.29 -1.17 -0.57
C LEU A 48 0.89 -1.14 -1.96
N GLU A 49 0.27 -1.87 -2.88
CA GLU A 49 0.57 -1.77 -4.31
C GLU A 49 -0.45 -0.83 -4.93
N VAL A 50 0.03 0.32 -5.42
CA VAL A 50 -0.83 1.38 -5.96
C VAL A 50 -1.14 1.10 -7.42
N LYS A 51 -2.41 1.16 -7.78
CA LYS A 51 -2.90 0.97 -9.14
C LYS A 51 -3.82 2.12 -9.53
N ALA A 52 -3.85 2.45 -10.82
CA ALA A 52 -4.69 3.53 -11.34
C ALA A 52 -6.17 3.17 -11.31
N SER A 53 -6.51 1.88 -11.38
CA SER A 53 -7.90 1.41 -11.36
C SER A 53 -7.97 -0.08 -11.02
N LEU A 54 -9.18 -0.57 -10.73
CA LEU A 54 -9.40 -2.01 -10.51
C LEU A 54 -9.02 -2.86 -11.72
N LYS A 55 -9.12 -2.30 -12.91
CA LYS A 55 -8.83 -2.99 -14.16
C LYS A 55 -7.35 -2.90 -14.57
N ALA A 56 -6.53 -2.15 -13.82
CA ALA A 56 -5.12 -2.03 -14.12
C ALA A 56 -4.44 -3.39 -14.03
N ARG A 57 -3.52 -3.65 -14.98
CA ARG A 57 -2.85 -4.92 -15.06
C ARG A 57 -2.04 -5.21 -13.79
N ARG A 58 -2.20 -6.41 -13.27
CA ARG A 58 -1.38 -6.92 -12.16
C ARG A 58 -0.38 -7.91 -12.72
N ARG A 59 0.89 -7.63 -12.53
CA ARG A 59 1.94 -8.53 -12.95
C ARG A 59 2.02 -9.72 -11.98
N PRO A 60 2.42 -10.93 -12.44
CA PRO A 60 2.48 -12.10 -11.57
C PRO A 60 3.30 -11.88 -10.29
N ASN A 61 4.44 -11.18 -10.40
CA ASN A 61 5.29 -10.92 -9.24
C ASN A 61 4.60 -10.01 -8.21
N GLN A 62 3.78 -9.06 -8.66
CA GLN A 62 3.05 -8.18 -7.74
C GLN A 62 2.04 -8.98 -6.91
N LYS A 63 1.28 -9.87 -7.56
CA LYS A 63 0.34 -10.71 -6.83
C LYS A 63 1.07 -11.64 -5.86
N PHE A 64 2.18 -12.24 -6.31
CA PHE A 64 3.00 -13.11 -5.48
C PHE A 64 3.42 -12.42 -4.17
N TYR A 65 3.96 -11.20 -4.27
CA TYR A 65 4.44 -10.49 -3.09
C TYR A 65 3.32 -9.97 -2.21
N ILE A 66 2.21 -9.52 -2.79
CA ILE A 66 1.04 -9.14 -1.98
C ILE A 66 0.56 -10.35 -1.16
N ASP A 67 0.41 -11.51 -1.80
CA ASP A 67 -0.06 -12.72 -1.12
C ASP A 67 0.91 -13.15 -0.02
N LYS A 68 2.21 -13.14 -0.33
CA LYS A 68 3.24 -13.53 0.63
C LYS A 68 3.33 -12.58 1.80
N MET A 69 3.33 -11.28 1.52
CA MET A 69 3.44 -10.25 2.57
C MET A 69 2.20 -10.19 3.44
N ASN A 70 1.04 -10.53 2.87
CA ASN A 70 -0.21 -10.54 3.64
C ASN A 70 -0.26 -11.66 4.69
N LYS A 71 0.72 -12.54 4.70
CA LYS A 71 0.90 -13.55 5.77
C LYS A 71 1.77 -13.05 6.91
N MET A 72 2.46 -11.93 6.74
CA MET A 72 3.40 -11.38 7.72
C MET A 72 3.00 -9.98 8.19
N ALA A 73 2.20 -9.30 7.41
CA ALA A 73 1.74 -7.94 7.65
C ALA A 73 0.43 -7.78 6.89
N TRP A 74 -0.08 -6.57 6.78
CA TRP A 74 -1.25 -6.31 5.94
C TRP A 74 -0.74 -5.84 4.58
N ALA A 75 -1.20 -6.48 3.50
CA ALA A 75 -0.76 -6.13 2.16
C ALA A 75 -1.95 -6.12 1.20
N PHE A 76 -2.12 -5.03 0.45
CA PHE A 76 -3.28 -4.83 -0.41
C PHE A 76 -2.90 -4.14 -1.71
N PHE A 77 -3.65 -4.42 -2.77
CA PHE A 77 -3.73 -3.54 -3.93
C PHE A 77 -4.67 -2.38 -3.57
N ILE A 78 -4.27 -1.15 -3.90
CA ILE A 78 -5.11 0.02 -3.66
C ILE A 78 -5.26 0.83 -4.94
N CYS A 79 -6.49 1.21 -5.26
CA CYS A 79 -6.83 2.04 -6.40
C CYS A 79 -7.94 3.01 -5.99
N PRO A 80 -8.30 4.00 -6.83
CA PRO A 80 -9.34 4.95 -6.45
C PRO A 80 -10.66 4.30 -6.06
N GLN A 81 -11.02 3.17 -6.69
CA GLN A 81 -12.30 2.52 -6.46
C GLN A 81 -12.41 1.81 -5.10
N ASN A 82 -11.29 1.35 -4.52
CA ASN A 82 -11.29 0.68 -3.22
C ASN A 82 -10.52 1.45 -2.15
N CYS A 83 -10.13 2.68 -2.44
CA CYS A 83 -9.24 3.47 -1.59
C CYS A 83 -9.78 3.60 -0.16
N LYS A 84 -11.06 3.95 -0.01
CA LYS A 84 -11.65 4.16 1.32
C LYS A 84 -11.61 2.87 2.14
N GLU A 85 -12.07 1.77 1.58
CA GLU A 85 -12.11 0.49 2.30
C GLU A 85 -10.72 0.03 2.70
N VAL A 86 -9.76 0.12 1.79
CA VAL A 86 -8.39 -0.32 2.06
C VAL A 86 -7.75 0.56 3.12
N LEU A 87 -7.87 1.88 3.02
CA LEU A 87 -7.28 2.79 4.01
C LEU A 87 -7.94 2.62 5.37
N ASP A 88 -9.26 2.43 5.42
CA ASP A 88 -9.95 2.19 6.69
C ASP A 88 -9.44 0.90 7.35
N GLU A 89 -9.24 -0.15 6.58
CA GLU A 89 -8.74 -1.42 7.10
C GLU A 89 -7.30 -1.32 7.59
N VAL A 90 -6.42 -0.71 6.78
CA VAL A 90 -5.02 -0.52 7.13
C VAL A 90 -4.88 0.32 8.41
N CYS A 91 -5.57 1.46 8.46
CA CYS A 91 -5.46 2.34 9.62
C CYS A 91 -6.01 1.69 10.89
N ARG A 92 -7.12 0.96 10.77
CA ARG A 92 -7.67 0.22 11.91
C ARG A 92 -6.69 -0.85 12.40
N ALA A 93 -6.11 -1.60 11.46
CA ALA A 93 -5.18 -2.68 11.80
C ALA A 93 -3.91 -2.14 12.45
N LEU A 94 -3.34 -1.06 11.92
CA LEU A 94 -2.09 -0.51 12.44
C LEU A 94 -2.28 0.21 13.79
N LYS A 95 -3.49 0.70 14.07
CA LYS A 95 -3.80 1.34 15.35
C LYS A 95 -4.20 0.34 16.45
N ALA A 96 -4.57 -0.84 16.08
CA ALA A 96 -5.09 -1.83 17.02
C ALA A 96 -4.04 -2.28 18.05
#